data_b99925d73aaf1944f6594b2af324c82f
#
_entry.id   b99925d73aaf1944f6594b2af324c82f
#
_cell.length_a   1.000
_cell.length_b   1.000
_cell.length_c   1.000
_cell.angle_alpha   90.00
_cell.angle_beta   90.00
_cell.angle_gamma   90.00
#
_symmetry.space_group_name_H-M   'P 1'
#
loop_
_entity.id
_entity.type
_entity.pdbx_description
1 polymer ?
#
loop_
_entity_poly.entity_id
_entity_poly.type
_entity_poly.pdbx_seq_one_letter_code
_entity_poly.pdbx_strand_id
1 'polypeptide(L)'
;LLIMHNAQHDLMWLWASGFKYDGDIYDTMLAEYILQRGQKQPLSLLACAERRNLTFQKDDTLKKYFKEGYNTNEIPLKELTHYLGCDIDTTAELFLATITEGFAKSESNGMDRVRDITFKVCKTLTRMYMSGFRVDRLALQVVRKEFEQEKTDIEGRLFTQIRELMGDTPVNLNSPEQVSQVIFSRKIIDKKVWVDLFDYTNNMAEFKAAVASNSTLIRKTTAFSCPTCNGIGSRYKKKKDGSDFKKASKCPDCLSRGYQLKQTNKLAGLGFNPLNKTWVSANGFSTGKSILDMLIATAKTKRMTVAIQFLEDVKRLSAVSTYLSSFVDGISNYTKEDGFLHV
;
A
#
# COMPACT_ATOMS: atom_id res chain seq x y z
N LEU A 1 34.90 20.73 3.47
CA LEU A 1 33.94 19.69 3.90
C LEU A 1 32.77 20.35 4.59
N LEU A 2 31.54 20.06 4.12
CA LEU A 2 30.30 20.38 4.85
C LEU A 2 29.80 19.13 5.55
N ILE A 3 29.52 19.25 6.86
CA ILE A 3 28.98 18.17 7.68
C ILE A 3 27.50 18.48 7.95
N MET A 4 26.63 17.54 7.63
CA MET A 4 25.18 17.70 7.73
C MET A 4 24.52 16.42 8.24
N HIS A 5 23.27 16.52 8.65
CA HIS A 5 22.43 15.36 8.96
C HIS A 5 21.21 15.39 8.04
N ASN A 6 21.12 14.48 7.06
CA ASN A 6 20.21 14.52 5.92
C ASN A 6 20.60 15.62 4.90
N ALA A 7 21.83 15.54 4.42
CA ALA A 7 22.47 16.52 3.54
C ALA A 7 21.64 16.90 2.30
N GLN A 8 20.83 16.00 1.77
CA GLN A 8 19.94 16.29 0.63
C GLN A 8 19.01 17.46 0.93
N HIS A 9 18.41 17.48 2.12
CA HIS A 9 17.49 18.54 2.52
C HIS A 9 18.20 19.90 2.63
N ASP A 10 19.33 19.95 3.33
CA ASP A 10 20.06 21.19 3.55
C ASP A 10 20.68 21.74 2.26
N LEU A 11 21.22 20.88 1.42
CA LEU A 11 21.79 21.26 0.11
C LEU A 11 20.74 21.86 -0.81
N MET A 12 19.51 21.33 -0.80
CA MET A 12 18.42 21.91 -1.60
C MET A 12 18.16 23.36 -1.22
N TRP A 13 18.07 23.66 0.08
CA TRP A 13 17.83 25.02 0.58
C TRP A 13 19.03 25.93 0.31
N LEU A 14 20.24 25.46 0.57
CA LEU A 14 21.47 26.22 0.30
C LEU A 14 21.58 26.58 -1.18
N TRP A 15 21.41 25.61 -2.08
CA TRP A 15 21.50 25.88 -3.51
C TRP A 15 20.33 26.75 -4.03
N ALA A 16 19.13 26.55 -3.52
CA ALA A 16 17.98 27.40 -3.85
C ALA A 16 18.18 28.86 -3.40
N SER A 17 18.89 29.10 -2.28
CA SER A 17 19.25 30.44 -1.81
C SER A 17 20.44 31.06 -2.54
N GLY A 18 21.03 30.36 -3.52
CA GLY A 18 22.18 30.83 -4.29
C GLY A 18 23.54 30.51 -3.69
N PHE A 19 23.62 29.75 -2.60
CA PHE A 19 24.87 29.31 -2.03
C PHE A 19 25.56 28.30 -2.95
N LYS A 20 26.79 28.64 -3.43
CA LYS A 20 27.54 27.77 -4.33
C LYS A 20 28.58 26.98 -3.54
N TYR A 21 28.45 25.66 -3.57
CA TYR A 21 29.40 24.77 -2.91
C TYR A 21 29.63 23.51 -3.74
N ASP A 22 30.85 23.28 -4.14
CA ASP A 22 31.28 22.10 -4.91
C ASP A 22 32.23 21.18 -4.12
N GLY A 23 32.57 21.53 -2.87
CA GLY A 23 33.40 20.73 -1.99
C GLY A 23 32.74 19.42 -1.51
N ASP A 24 33.47 18.67 -0.73
CA ASP A 24 32.99 17.39 -0.19
C ASP A 24 31.95 17.61 0.89
N ILE A 25 31.04 16.67 0.97
CA ILE A 25 30.00 16.59 2.03
C ILE A 25 30.21 15.36 2.89
N TYR A 26 29.80 15.46 4.13
CA TYR A 26 29.65 14.34 5.04
C TYR A 26 28.22 14.34 5.60
N ASP A 27 27.47 13.30 5.28
CA ASP A 27 26.10 13.14 5.78
C ASP A 27 26.09 12.11 6.91
N THR A 28 25.88 12.59 8.13
CA THR A 28 25.86 11.73 9.33
C THR A 28 24.68 10.76 9.34
N MET A 29 23.54 11.09 8.70
CA MET A 29 22.40 10.18 8.54
C MET A 29 22.76 9.02 7.60
N LEU A 30 23.36 9.31 6.45
CA LEU A 30 23.80 8.29 5.51
C LEU A 30 24.96 7.46 6.09
N ALA A 31 25.86 8.08 6.86
CA ALA A 31 26.92 7.36 7.58
C ALA A 31 26.34 6.32 8.54
N GLU A 32 25.36 6.72 9.37
CA GLU A 32 24.64 5.82 10.27
C GLU A 32 23.89 4.71 9.51
N TYR A 33 23.24 5.05 8.40
CA TYR A 33 22.55 4.06 7.55
C TYR A 33 23.53 2.96 7.07
N ILE A 34 24.72 3.34 6.61
CA ILE A 34 25.73 2.39 6.15
C ILE A 34 26.23 1.53 7.31
N LEU A 35 26.54 2.15 8.46
CA LEU A 35 27.04 1.45 9.64
C LEU A 35 26.04 0.47 10.27
N GLN A 36 24.74 0.68 10.07
CA GLN A 36 23.69 -0.25 10.51
C GLN A 36 23.66 -1.57 9.73
N ARG A 37 24.27 -1.67 8.58
CA ARG A 37 24.33 -2.91 7.78
C ARG A 37 22.96 -3.57 7.58
N GLY A 38 21.91 -2.78 7.30
CA GLY A 38 20.56 -3.27 7.02
C GLY A 38 19.67 -3.55 8.24
N GLN A 39 20.08 -3.21 9.45
CA GLN A 39 19.27 -3.40 10.66
C GLN A 39 18.03 -2.51 10.75
N LYS A 40 17.87 -1.53 9.85
CA LYS A 40 16.68 -0.66 9.74
C LYS A 40 16.29 0.07 11.03
N GLN A 41 17.27 0.52 11.80
CA GLN A 41 17.01 1.34 12.98
C GLN A 41 16.67 2.80 12.59
N PRO A 42 15.97 3.56 13.45
CA PRO A 42 15.66 4.97 13.19
C PRO A 42 16.92 5.81 12.92
N LEU A 43 16.79 6.75 11.97
CA LEU A 43 17.91 7.58 11.48
C LEU A 43 17.74 9.07 11.84
N SER A 44 16.73 9.45 12.63
CA SER A 44 16.65 10.82 13.11
C SER A 44 17.88 11.19 13.97
N LEU A 45 18.27 12.48 13.93
CA LEU A 45 19.46 12.96 14.67
C LEU A 45 19.40 12.54 16.15
N LEU A 46 18.25 12.69 16.79
CA LEU A 46 18.03 12.24 18.18
C LEU A 46 18.29 10.74 18.34
N ALA A 47 17.68 9.89 17.51
CA ALA A 47 17.85 8.44 17.60
C ALA A 47 19.30 7.99 17.35
N CYS A 48 20.03 8.69 16.48
CA CYS A 48 21.45 8.45 16.25
C CYS A 48 22.28 8.88 17.47
N ALA A 49 21.98 10.04 18.06
CA ALA A 49 22.64 10.55 19.26
C ALA A 49 22.45 9.61 20.45
N GLU A 50 21.23 9.18 20.71
CA GLU A 50 20.91 8.21 21.78
C GLU A 50 21.66 6.89 21.59
N ARG A 51 21.65 6.34 20.37
CA ARG A 51 22.34 5.08 20.05
C ARG A 51 23.85 5.15 20.26
N ARG A 52 24.45 6.34 20.04
CA ARG A 52 25.87 6.59 20.21
C ARG A 52 26.23 7.11 21.60
N ASN A 53 25.25 7.29 22.50
CA ASN A 53 25.41 7.89 23.83
C ASN A 53 26.14 9.25 23.77
N LEU A 54 25.73 10.12 22.81
CA LEU A 54 26.34 11.42 22.66
C LEU A 54 25.96 12.36 23.80
N THR A 55 26.84 13.31 24.10
CA THR A 55 26.67 14.28 25.16
C THR A 55 25.60 15.31 24.84
N PHE A 56 25.62 15.82 23.61
CA PHE A 56 24.60 16.72 23.09
C PHE A 56 23.40 15.95 22.59
N GLN A 57 22.22 16.41 22.94
CA GLN A 57 20.97 15.81 22.50
C GLN A 57 20.11 16.86 21.81
N LYS A 58 19.38 16.42 20.82
CA LYS A 58 18.45 17.26 20.09
C LYS A 58 17.39 17.82 21.04
N ASP A 59 17.24 19.15 21.06
CA ASP A 59 16.16 19.81 21.77
C ASP A 59 14.84 19.70 20.99
N ASP A 60 13.78 19.30 21.68
CA ASP A 60 12.44 19.15 21.11
C ASP A 60 11.53 20.38 21.35
N THR A 61 12.10 21.49 21.83
CA THR A 61 11.36 22.71 22.18
C THR A 61 10.48 23.21 21.03
N LEU A 62 10.93 23.10 19.78
CA LEU A 62 10.16 23.55 18.62
C LEU A 62 8.93 22.70 18.31
N LYS A 63 8.88 21.43 18.72
CA LYS A 63 7.70 20.57 18.53
C LYS A 63 6.42 21.15 19.12
N LYS A 64 6.54 21.90 20.20
CA LYS A 64 5.43 22.59 20.86
C LYS A 64 4.80 23.62 19.92
N TYR A 65 5.61 24.47 19.31
CA TYR A 65 5.15 25.51 18.37
C TYR A 65 4.48 24.92 17.13
N PHE A 66 5.08 23.90 16.54
CA PHE A 66 4.47 23.23 15.36
C PHE A 66 3.15 22.52 15.68
N LYS A 67 2.99 21.96 16.89
CA LYS A 67 1.71 21.38 17.33
C LYS A 67 0.61 22.45 17.54
N GLU A 68 1.01 23.64 17.93
CA GLU A 68 0.13 24.79 18.09
C GLU A 68 -0.17 25.49 16.74
N GLY A 69 0.44 25.03 15.65
CA GLY A 69 0.19 25.56 14.29
C GLY A 69 1.08 26.73 13.87
N TYR A 70 2.12 27.07 14.65
CA TYR A 70 3.06 28.14 14.30
C TYR A 70 3.94 27.73 13.10
N ASN A 71 4.18 28.67 12.20
CA ASN A 71 5.21 28.53 11.18
C ASN A 71 6.58 28.93 11.74
N THR A 72 7.66 28.48 11.09
CA THR A 72 9.03 28.74 11.56
C THR A 72 9.34 30.24 11.75
N ASN A 73 8.80 31.12 10.89
CA ASN A 73 8.98 32.58 10.95
C ASN A 73 8.22 33.23 12.12
N GLU A 74 7.31 32.54 12.77
CA GLU A 74 6.53 33.02 13.90
C GLU A 74 7.14 32.61 15.25
N ILE A 75 8.14 31.72 15.23
CA ILE A 75 8.84 31.23 16.43
C ILE A 75 9.89 32.26 16.85
N PRO A 76 10.01 32.57 18.18
CA PRO A 76 11.01 33.49 18.67
C PRO A 76 12.44 33.13 18.23
N LEU A 77 13.18 34.09 17.66
CA LEU A 77 14.52 33.86 17.12
C LEU A 77 15.49 33.25 18.14
N LYS A 78 15.37 33.60 19.42
CA LYS A 78 16.18 33.03 20.51
C LYS A 78 16.00 31.51 20.61
N GLU A 79 14.78 31.00 20.50
CA GLU A 79 14.48 29.57 20.58
C GLU A 79 14.94 28.84 19.32
N LEU A 80 14.75 29.46 18.14
CA LEU A 80 15.27 28.93 16.88
C LEU A 80 16.81 28.83 16.91
N THR A 81 17.48 29.87 17.41
CA THR A 81 18.95 29.89 17.50
C THR A 81 19.47 28.84 18.49
N HIS A 82 18.80 28.69 19.62
CA HIS A 82 19.14 27.64 20.59
C HIS A 82 18.98 26.24 20.00
N TYR A 83 17.83 25.98 19.40
CA TYR A 83 17.56 24.71 18.71
C TYR A 83 18.60 24.40 17.62
N LEU A 84 18.91 25.39 16.78
CA LEU A 84 19.94 25.24 15.73
C LEU A 84 21.31 24.93 16.34
N GLY A 85 21.69 25.60 17.43
CA GLY A 85 22.94 25.32 18.16
C GLY A 85 23.02 23.86 18.60
N CYS A 86 21.96 23.35 19.26
CA CYS A 86 21.90 21.97 19.67
C CYS A 86 21.98 20.97 18.51
N ASP A 87 21.31 21.26 17.38
CA ASP A 87 21.39 20.42 16.17
C ASP A 87 22.79 20.41 15.56
N ILE A 88 23.49 21.55 15.53
CA ILE A 88 24.87 21.67 15.02
C ILE A 88 25.84 20.89 15.91
N ASP A 89 25.78 21.10 17.23
CA ASP A 89 26.67 20.44 18.18
C ASP A 89 26.47 18.92 18.16
N THR A 90 25.21 18.47 18.14
CA THR A 90 24.86 17.02 18.03
C THR A 90 25.37 16.44 16.72
N THR A 91 25.24 17.16 15.61
CA THR A 91 25.70 16.71 14.29
C THR A 91 27.22 16.62 14.24
N ALA A 92 27.94 17.57 14.86
CA ALA A 92 29.40 17.56 14.95
C ALA A 92 29.91 16.38 15.80
N GLU A 93 29.28 16.14 16.96
CA GLU A 93 29.65 15.01 17.82
C GLU A 93 29.36 13.67 17.13
N LEU A 94 28.21 13.55 16.44
CA LEU A 94 27.86 12.36 15.65
C LEU A 94 28.84 12.11 14.51
N PHE A 95 29.28 13.17 13.82
CA PHE A 95 30.34 13.08 12.81
C PHE A 95 31.61 12.46 13.38
N LEU A 96 32.10 12.97 14.51
CA LEU A 96 33.30 12.43 15.16
C LEU A 96 33.11 10.96 15.56
N ALA A 97 31.97 10.61 16.16
CA ALA A 97 31.68 9.25 16.57
C ALA A 97 31.62 8.29 15.36
N THR A 98 31.01 8.71 14.24
CA THR A 98 30.94 7.86 13.04
C THR A 98 32.30 7.64 12.40
N ILE A 99 33.19 8.62 12.39
CA ILE A 99 34.55 8.47 11.84
C ILE A 99 35.42 7.64 12.78
N THR A 100 35.51 8.00 14.06
CA THR A 100 36.47 7.40 14.98
C THR A 100 36.08 6.02 15.45
N GLU A 101 34.79 5.79 15.72
CA GLU A 101 34.29 4.51 16.22
C GLU A 101 33.63 3.65 15.17
N GLY A 102 32.94 4.27 14.23
CA GLY A 102 32.17 3.57 13.19
C GLY A 102 33.07 3.07 12.05
N PHE A 103 33.58 3.99 11.24
CA PHE A 103 34.34 3.63 10.05
C PHE A 103 35.77 3.19 10.35
N ALA A 104 36.46 3.74 11.33
CA ALA A 104 37.78 3.28 11.71
C ALA A 104 37.81 1.79 12.10
N LYS A 105 36.79 1.32 12.82
CA LYS A 105 36.62 -0.10 13.17
C LYS A 105 36.17 -0.98 12.00
N SER A 106 35.72 -0.41 10.89
CA SER A 106 35.15 -1.12 9.75
C SER A 106 36.00 -1.01 8.46
N GLU A 107 37.16 -0.39 8.51
CA GLU A 107 38.04 -0.19 7.34
C GLU A 107 38.37 -1.49 6.57
N SER A 108 38.55 -2.58 7.30
CA SER A 108 38.81 -3.89 6.71
C SER A 108 37.65 -4.46 5.89
N ASN A 109 36.43 -3.90 6.01
CA ASN A 109 35.22 -4.42 5.38
C ASN A 109 34.76 -3.60 4.14
N GLY A 110 35.54 -2.61 3.71
CA GLY A 110 35.24 -1.79 2.52
C GLY A 110 34.05 -0.83 2.68
N MET A 111 33.57 -0.57 3.91
CA MET A 111 32.43 0.31 4.17
C MET A 111 32.78 1.79 3.93
N ASP A 112 34.04 2.16 4.04
CA ASP A 112 34.59 3.45 3.63
C ASP A 112 34.33 3.74 2.14
N ARG A 113 34.54 2.77 1.26
CA ARG A 113 34.23 2.91 -0.18
C ARG A 113 32.73 3.11 -0.41
N VAL A 114 31.88 2.37 0.31
CA VAL A 114 30.42 2.54 0.22
C VAL A 114 30.02 3.95 0.67
N ARG A 115 30.61 4.45 1.77
CA ARG A 115 30.41 5.82 2.25
C ARG A 115 30.78 6.85 1.19
N ASP A 116 31.97 6.75 0.63
CA ASP A 116 32.51 7.73 -0.31
C ASP A 116 31.70 7.78 -1.62
N ILE A 117 31.25 6.62 -2.12
CA ILE A 117 30.34 6.55 -3.26
C ILE A 117 28.98 7.16 -2.89
N THR A 118 28.41 6.81 -1.75
CA THR A 118 27.07 7.24 -1.31
C THR A 118 27.03 8.77 -1.17
N PHE A 119 28.06 9.40 -0.60
CA PHE A 119 28.10 10.86 -0.44
C PHE A 119 28.20 11.59 -1.78
N LYS A 120 28.98 11.06 -2.74
CA LYS A 120 29.02 11.62 -4.11
C LYS A 120 27.68 11.48 -4.81
N VAL A 121 27.03 10.33 -4.67
CA VAL A 121 25.70 10.06 -5.22
C VAL A 121 24.65 10.98 -4.59
N CYS A 122 24.71 11.24 -3.29
CA CYS A 122 23.80 12.17 -2.60
C CYS A 122 23.78 13.55 -3.27
N LYS A 123 24.93 14.15 -3.55
CA LYS A 123 25.03 15.44 -4.27
C LYS A 123 24.37 15.38 -5.65
N THR A 124 24.62 14.30 -6.38
CA THR A 124 24.04 14.11 -7.72
C THR A 124 22.52 13.96 -7.66
N LEU A 125 22.01 13.15 -6.72
CA LEU A 125 20.58 12.97 -6.51
C LEU A 125 19.89 14.27 -6.09
N THR A 126 20.55 15.09 -5.24
CA THR A 126 20.02 16.40 -4.86
C THR A 126 19.86 17.32 -6.07
N ARG A 127 20.86 17.35 -6.98
CA ARG A 127 20.76 18.11 -8.23
C ARG A 127 19.66 17.60 -9.14
N MET A 128 19.53 16.29 -9.28
CA MET A 128 18.46 15.66 -10.05
C MET A 128 17.08 16.00 -9.48
N TYR A 129 16.94 15.95 -8.15
CA TYR A 129 15.71 16.33 -7.47
C TYR A 129 15.34 17.80 -7.74
N MET A 130 16.31 18.72 -7.65
CA MET A 130 16.08 20.14 -7.91
C MET A 130 15.77 20.42 -9.39
N SER A 131 16.42 19.72 -10.31
CA SER A 131 16.16 19.85 -11.75
C SER A 131 14.77 19.31 -12.14
N GLY A 132 14.36 18.23 -11.49
CA GLY A 132 13.10 17.54 -11.81
C GLY A 132 13.11 16.85 -13.17
N PHE A 133 12.00 16.19 -13.47
CA PHE A 133 11.74 15.56 -14.77
C PHE A 133 10.59 16.30 -15.46
N ARG A 134 10.81 16.72 -16.70
CA ARG A 134 9.74 17.33 -17.50
C ARG A 134 8.67 16.29 -17.83
N VAL A 135 7.42 16.62 -17.53
CA VAL A 135 6.26 15.77 -17.78
C VAL A 135 5.47 16.30 -18.98
N ASP A 136 5.29 15.45 -19.98
CA ASP A 136 4.34 15.72 -21.05
C ASP A 136 2.91 15.40 -20.57
N ARG A 137 2.20 16.45 -20.18
CA ARG A 137 0.84 16.33 -19.63
C ARG A 137 -0.17 15.80 -20.66
N LEU A 138 0.03 16.09 -21.96
CA LEU A 138 -0.87 15.60 -22.99
C LEU A 138 -0.67 14.11 -23.21
N ALA A 139 0.59 13.66 -23.29
CA ALA A 139 0.91 12.23 -23.37
C ALA A 139 0.40 11.48 -22.12
N LEU A 140 0.54 12.05 -20.92
CA LEU A 140 0.03 11.45 -19.68
C LEU A 140 -1.50 11.31 -19.71
N GLN A 141 -2.24 12.26 -20.27
CA GLN A 141 -3.69 12.16 -20.43
C GLN A 141 -4.09 11.07 -21.43
N VAL A 142 -3.34 10.88 -22.53
CA VAL A 142 -3.56 9.79 -23.46
C VAL A 142 -3.39 8.43 -22.77
N VAL A 143 -2.27 8.26 -22.08
CA VAL A 143 -1.98 7.03 -21.30
C VAL A 143 -3.05 6.77 -20.23
N ARG A 144 -3.53 7.82 -19.55
CA ARG A 144 -4.65 7.70 -18.60
C ARG A 144 -5.89 7.10 -19.27
N LYS A 145 -6.31 7.66 -20.38
CA LYS A 145 -7.51 7.20 -21.09
C LYS A 145 -7.37 5.75 -21.56
N GLU A 146 -6.21 5.38 -22.05
CA GLU A 146 -5.93 3.99 -22.48
C GLU A 146 -6.07 3.01 -21.30
N PHE A 147 -5.47 3.31 -20.14
CA PHE A 147 -5.60 2.46 -18.96
C PHE A 147 -7.01 2.47 -18.35
N GLU A 148 -7.71 3.59 -18.36
CA GLU A 148 -9.12 3.65 -17.92
C GLU A 148 -10.03 2.81 -18.81
N GLN A 149 -9.82 2.84 -20.12
CA GLN A 149 -10.55 2.00 -21.06
C GLN A 149 -10.22 0.52 -20.84
N GLU A 150 -8.92 0.17 -20.76
CA GLU A 150 -8.50 -1.20 -20.47
C GLU A 150 -9.10 -1.72 -19.17
N LYS A 151 -9.09 -0.90 -18.11
CA LYS A 151 -9.71 -1.24 -16.81
C LYS A 151 -11.19 -1.55 -16.96
N THR A 152 -11.93 -0.70 -17.68
CA THR A 152 -13.36 -0.86 -17.93
C THR A 152 -13.65 -2.16 -18.68
N ASP A 153 -12.85 -2.47 -19.70
CA ASP A 153 -13.00 -3.68 -20.49
C ASP A 153 -12.73 -4.95 -19.67
N ILE A 154 -11.69 -4.92 -18.82
CA ILE A 154 -11.37 -6.04 -17.92
C ILE A 154 -12.49 -6.22 -16.89
N GLU A 155 -12.94 -5.14 -16.26
CA GLU A 155 -14.05 -5.19 -15.30
C GLU A 155 -15.32 -5.75 -15.93
N GLY A 156 -15.65 -5.36 -17.15
CA GLY A 156 -16.78 -5.89 -17.91
C GLY A 156 -16.69 -7.40 -18.14
N ARG A 157 -15.51 -7.91 -18.55
CA ARG A 157 -15.27 -9.35 -18.70
C ARG A 157 -15.37 -10.08 -17.37
N LEU A 158 -14.75 -9.54 -16.32
CA LEU A 158 -14.79 -10.14 -14.98
C LEU A 158 -16.22 -10.19 -14.41
N PHE A 159 -17.02 -9.13 -14.56
CA PHE A 159 -18.41 -9.15 -14.11
C PHE A 159 -19.26 -10.20 -14.83
N THR A 160 -19.04 -10.38 -16.14
CA THR A 160 -19.70 -11.46 -16.90
C THR A 160 -19.31 -12.82 -16.36
N GLN A 161 -18.03 -13.08 -16.19
CA GLN A 161 -17.53 -14.36 -15.64
C GLN A 161 -18.00 -14.59 -14.20
N ILE A 162 -17.99 -13.55 -13.35
CA ILE A 162 -18.50 -13.63 -11.97
C ILE A 162 -19.97 -14.00 -11.95
N ARG A 163 -20.78 -13.44 -12.83
CA ARG A 163 -22.20 -13.80 -12.93
C ARG A 163 -22.39 -15.26 -13.28
N GLU A 164 -21.56 -15.80 -14.16
CA GLU A 164 -21.57 -17.22 -14.49
C GLU A 164 -21.12 -18.11 -13.32
N LEU A 165 -20.08 -17.66 -12.59
CA LEU A 165 -19.46 -18.42 -11.50
C LEU A 165 -20.25 -18.34 -10.20
N MET A 166 -20.77 -17.16 -9.85
CA MET A 166 -21.39 -16.87 -8.54
C MET A 166 -22.90 -16.75 -8.60
N GLY A 167 -23.50 -16.64 -9.81
CA GLY A 167 -24.88 -16.23 -10.00
C GLY A 167 -25.04 -14.73 -9.77
N ASP A 168 -26.17 -14.33 -9.20
CA ASP A 168 -26.50 -12.92 -8.96
C ASP A 168 -25.86 -12.35 -7.68
N THR A 169 -24.90 -13.06 -7.04
CA THR A 169 -24.15 -12.54 -5.89
C THR A 169 -23.27 -11.37 -6.34
N PRO A 170 -23.45 -10.15 -5.79
CA PRO A 170 -22.58 -9.04 -6.07
C PRO A 170 -21.19 -9.31 -5.51
N VAL A 171 -20.15 -9.11 -6.33
CA VAL A 171 -18.74 -9.25 -5.95
C VAL A 171 -18.03 -7.93 -6.19
N ASN A 172 -17.38 -7.42 -5.14
CA ASN A 172 -16.51 -6.26 -5.25
C ASN A 172 -15.10 -6.71 -5.62
N LEU A 173 -14.65 -6.37 -6.83
CA LEU A 173 -13.32 -6.69 -7.34
C LEU A 173 -12.17 -6.04 -6.54
N ASN A 174 -12.46 -4.95 -5.83
CA ASN A 174 -11.49 -4.29 -4.96
C ASN A 174 -11.39 -4.94 -3.57
N SER A 175 -12.21 -5.96 -3.27
CA SER A 175 -12.15 -6.71 -2.02
C SER A 175 -11.38 -8.02 -2.21
N PRO A 176 -10.14 -8.14 -1.69
CA PRO A 176 -9.37 -9.40 -1.76
C PRO A 176 -10.13 -10.60 -1.18
N GLU A 177 -10.93 -10.37 -0.12
CA GLU A 177 -11.76 -11.42 0.47
C GLU A 177 -12.82 -11.93 -0.50
N GLN A 178 -13.53 -11.03 -1.21
CA GLN A 178 -14.57 -11.44 -2.13
C GLN A 178 -13.99 -12.10 -3.39
N VAL A 179 -12.87 -11.60 -3.91
CA VAL A 179 -12.13 -12.24 -5.00
C VAL A 179 -11.63 -13.62 -4.57
N SER A 180 -11.10 -13.75 -3.36
CA SER A 180 -10.73 -15.04 -2.77
C SER A 180 -11.91 -16.03 -2.74
N GLN A 181 -13.09 -15.58 -2.39
CA GLN A 181 -14.29 -16.42 -2.39
C GLN A 181 -14.67 -16.93 -3.78
N VAL A 182 -14.48 -16.12 -4.83
CA VAL A 182 -14.68 -16.56 -6.22
C VAL A 182 -13.66 -17.62 -6.62
N ILE A 183 -12.39 -17.43 -6.27
CA ILE A 183 -11.30 -18.34 -6.64
C ILE A 183 -11.41 -19.67 -5.89
N PHE A 184 -11.60 -19.63 -4.58
CA PHE A 184 -11.55 -20.81 -3.72
C PHE A 184 -12.94 -21.42 -3.43
N SER A 185 -14.01 -20.77 -3.84
CA SER A 185 -15.41 -21.23 -3.63
C SER A 185 -15.78 -21.45 -2.17
N ARG A 186 -15.13 -20.73 -1.24
CA ARG A 186 -15.26 -20.95 0.20
C ARG A 186 -15.25 -19.65 0.98
N LYS A 187 -15.98 -19.65 2.10
CA LYS A 187 -15.81 -18.68 3.19
C LYS A 187 -15.03 -19.34 4.33
N ILE A 188 -14.07 -18.61 4.88
CA ILE A 188 -13.35 -19.04 6.08
C ILE A 188 -14.24 -18.76 7.30
N ILE A 189 -14.44 -19.78 8.16
CA ILE A 189 -15.24 -19.69 9.38
C ILE A 189 -14.40 -19.06 10.50
N ASP A 190 -13.20 -19.59 10.73
CA ASP A 190 -12.25 -19.07 11.71
C ASP A 190 -10.85 -18.94 11.09
N LYS A 191 -10.35 -17.70 11.04
CA LYS A 191 -9.06 -17.38 10.47
C LYS A 191 -7.88 -17.82 11.33
N LYS A 192 -8.04 -17.88 12.66
CA LYS A 192 -6.98 -18.28 13.58
C LYS A 192 -6.69 -19.77 13.48
N VAL A 193 -7.74 -20.56 13.36
CA VAL A 193 -7.62 -22.02 13.23
C VAL A 193 -6.92 -22.45 11.94
N TRP A 194 -7.03 -21.65 10.87
CA TRP A 194 -6.39 -21.97 9.60
C TRP A 194 -4.85 -21.97 9.63
N VAL A 195 -4.24 -21.10 10.43
CA VAL A 195 -2.78 -21.02 10.54
C VAL A 195 -2.26 -22.29 11.22
N ASP A 196 -2.95 -22.73 12.26
CA ASP A 196 -2.57 -23.91 13.03
C ASP A 196 -2.80 -25.21 12.25
N LEU A 197 -3.85 -25.29 11.44
CA LEU A 197 -4.19 -26.48 10.64
C LEU A 197 -3.11 -26.87 9.64
N PHE A 198 -2.42 -25.92 9.04
CA PHE A 198 -1.35 -26.20 8.08
C PHE A 198 -0.06 -26.72 8.74
N ASP A 199 0.13 -26.49 10.03
CA ASP A 199 1.32 -26.96 10.76
C ASP A 199 1.20 -28.40 11.23
N TYR A 200 -0.04 -28.94 11.33
CA TYR A 200 -0.31 -30.29 11.84
C TYR A 200 -0.53 -31.36 10.76
N THR A 201 -0.65 -30.97 9.48
CA THR A 201 -1.04 -31.93 8.43
C THR A 201 0.10 -32.22 7.46
N ASN A 202 0.75 -33.35 7.63
CA ASN A 202 1.69 -33.92 6.66
C ASN A 202 0.98 -34.73 5.55
N ASN A 203 -0.36 -34.83 5.59
CA ASN A 203 -1.16 -35.67 4.70
C ASN A 203 -2.23 -34.82 3.98
N MET A 204 -2.30 -34.91 2.65
CA MET A 204 -3.25 -34.19 1.81
C MET A 204 -4.73 -34.53 2.10
N ALA A 205 -5.02 -35.72 2.60
CA ALA A 205 -6.38 -36.13 2.98
C ALA A 205 -6.85 -35.43 4.26
N GLU A 206 -5.98 -35.39 5.27
CA GLU A 206 -6.22 -34.67 6.53
C GLU A 206 -6.35 -33.17 6.27
N PHE A 207 -5.52 -32.61 5.40
CA PHE A 207 -5.62 -31.22 4.97
C PHE A 207 -7.00 -30.91 4.34
N LYS A 208 -7.48 -31.76 3.41
CA LYS A 208 -8.80 -31.59 2.80
C LYS A 208 -9.95 -31.70 3.82
N ALA A 209 -9.86 -32.59 4.78
CA ALA A 209 -10.83 -32.74 5.86
C ALA A 209 -10.86 -31.51 6.77
N ALA A 210 -9.68 -30.99 7.14
CA ALA A 210 -9.54 -29.79 7.93
C ALA A 210 -10.07 -28.53 7.18
N VAL A 211 -9.79 -28.42 5.89
CA VAL A 211 -10.37 -27.38 5.03
C VAL A 211 -11.91 -27.45 5.01
N ALA A 212 -12.46 -28.66 4.91
CA ALA A 212 -13.91 -28.86 4.89
C ALA A 212 -14.59 -28.49 6.23
N SER A 213 -13.95 -28.79 7.37
CA SER A 213 -14.49 -28.46 8.70
C SER A 213 -14.42 -26.98 9.07
N ASN A 214 -13.45 -26.22 8.52
CA ASN A 214 -13.21 -24.82 8.88
C ASN A 214 -13.63 -23.81 7.78
N SER A 215 -14.28 -24.26 6.74
CA SER A 215 -14.83 -23.41 5.69
C SER A 215 -16.22 -23.84 5.27
N THR A 216 -16.98 -22.85 4.79
CA THR A 216 -18.29 -23.09 4.19
C THR A 216 -18.20 -22.93 2.68
N LEU A 217 -18.63 -23.96 1.94
CA LEU A 217 -18.75 -23.89 0.48
C LEU A 217 -19.81 -22.86 0.10
N ILE A 218 -19.48 -22.03 -0.87
CA ILE A 218 -20.38 -21.01 -1.40
C ILE A 218 -21.21 -21.62 -2.53
N ARG A 219 -22.49 -21.28 -2.54
CA ARG A 219 -23.45 -21.70 -3.57
C ARG A 219 -23.83 -20.51 -4.43
N LYS A 220 -24.10 -20.76 -5.72
CA LYS A 220 -24.63 -19.73 -6.63
C LYS A 220 -25.94 -19.20 -6.10
N THR A 221 -26.19 -17.92 -6.32
CA THR A 221 -27.46 -17.28 -5.95
C THR A 221 -28.25 -16.89 -7.18
N THR A 222 -29.56 -16.77 -6.98
CA THR A 222 -30.47 -16.18 -7.96
C THR A 222 -31.22 -15.04 -7.29
N ALA A 223 -31.28 -13.90 -7.96
CA ALA A 223 -32.04 -12.75 -7.50
C ALA A 223 -33.52 -12.91 -7.86
N PHE A 224 -34.40 -12.53 -6.94
CA PHE A 224 -35.81 -12.41 -7.18
C PHE A 224 -36.35 -11.11 -6.62
N SER A 225 -37.41 -10.59 -7.23
CA SER A 225 -38.02 -9.34 -6.78
C SER A 225 -38.44 -9.43 -5.32
N CYS A 226 -38.10 -8.43 -4.53
CA CYS A 226 -38.48 -8.42 -3.11
C CYS A 226 -40.00 -8.35 -2.96
N PRO A 227 -40.64 -9.34 -2.35
CA PRO A 227 -42.10 -9.37 -2.23
C PRO A 227 -42.65 -8.25 -1.35
N THR A 228 -41.87 -7.79 -0.37
CA THR A 228 -42.32 -6.76 0.59
C THR A 228 -42.41 -5.36 -0.03
N CYS A 229 -41.62 -5.05 -1.04
CA CYS A 229 -41.61 -3.76 -1.73
C CYS A 229 -41.88 -3.90 -3.23
N ASN A 230 -42.23 -5.08 -3.71
CA ASN A 230 -42.44 -5.37 -5.13
C ASN A 230 -41.33 -4.88 -6.06
N GLY A 231 -40.11 -5.02 -5.62
CA GLY A 231 -38.92 -4.61 -6.40
C GLY A 231 -38.49 -3.14 -6.27
N ILE A 232 -39.24 -2.30 -5.60
CA ILE A 232 -39.00 -0.85 -5.54
C ILE A 232 -37.83 -0.49 -4.60
N GLY A 233 -37.50 -1.33 -3.62
CA GLY A 233 -36.44 -1.06 -2.63
C GLY A 233 -36.86 -0.14 -1.48
N SER A 234 -38.01 0.48 -1.57
CA SER A 234 -38.59 1.36 -0.55
C SER A 234 -40.05 1.11 -0.37
N ARG A 235 -40.63 1.55 0.77
CA ARG A 235 -42.03 1.50 1.03
C ARG A 235 -42.47 2.69 1.88
N TYR A 236 -43.74 3.09 1.74
CA TYR A 236 -44.34 4.07 2.61
C TYR A 236 -44.80 3.36 3.90
N LYS A 237 -44.46 3.90 5.05
CA LYS A 237 -45.05 3.47 6.34
C LYS A 237 -46.44 4.07 6.43
N LYS A 238 -47.37 3.27 7.02
CA LYS A 238 -48.73 3.76 7.30
C LYS A 238 -48.78 4.49 8.62
N LYS A 239 -49.54 5.58 8.68
CA LYS A 239 -49.88 6.29 9.89
C LYS A 239 -50.98 5.54 10.63
N LYS A 240 -51.29 5.99 11.86
CA LYS A 240 -52.39 5.40 12.68
C LYS A 240 -53.77 5.54 12.02
N ASP A 241 -53.94 6.55 11.16
CA ASP A 241 -55.18 6.81 10.40
C ASP A 241 -55.27 6.01 9.09
N GLY A 242 -54.29 5.14 8.81
CA GLY A 242 -54.23 4.32 7.60
C GLY A 242 -53.62 5.01 6.37
N SER A 243 -53.37 6.32 6.41
CA SER A 243 -52.71 7.05 5.32
C SER A 243 -51.20 6.80 5.30
N ASP A 244 -50.59 6.99 4.14
CA ASP A 244 -49.16 6.82 4.00
C ASP A 244 -48.38 8.06 4.49
N PHE A 245 -47.15 7.84 5.03
CA PHE A 245 -46.23 8.92 5.30
C PHE A 245 -45.77 9.54 3.99
N LYS A 246 -45.55 10.85 3.95
CA LYS A 246 -45.05 11.59 2.76
C LYS A 246 -43.70 11.12 2.28
N LYS A 247 -42.85 10.52 3.13
CA LYS A 247 -41.52 10.08 2.84
C LYS A 247 -41.42 8.55 2.86
N ALA A 248 -40.94 7.96 1.76
CA ALA A 248 -40.70 6.55 1.70
C ALA A 248 -39.53 6.15 2.62
N SER A 249 -39.63 5.03 3.28
CA SER A 249 -38.58 4.41 4.09
C SER A 249 -37.91 3.26 3.34
N LYS A 250 -36.66 2.96 3.64
CA LYS A 250 -35.96 1.78 3.11
C LYS A 250 -36.73 0.53 3.40
N CYS A 251 -36.87 -0.38 2.43
CA CYS A 251 -37.47 -1.69 2.67
C CYS A 251 -36.55 -2.48 3.62
N PRO A 252 -37.08 -3.00 4.75
CA PRO A 252 -36.26 -3.72 5.73
C PRO A 252 -35.75 -5.06 5.20
N ASP A 253 -36.50 -5.73 4.33
CA ASP A 253 -36.21 -7.09 3.89
C ASP A 253 -35.13 -7.13 2.77
N CYS A 254 -35.09 -6.13 1.90
CA CYS A 254 -34.09 -6.05 0.84
C CYS A 254 -33.06 -4.95 1.04
N LEU A 255 -33.16 -4.18 2.13
CA LEU A 255 -32.23 -3.07 2.45
C LEU A 255 -32.04 -2.08 1.28
N SER A 256 -33.13 -1.71 0.65
CA SER A 256 -33.23 -0.82 -0.54
C SER A 256 -32.75 -1.42 -1.86
N ARG A 257 -32.37 -2.69 -1.92
CA ARG A 257 -31.89 -3.32 -3.17
C ARG A 257 -33.00 -3.61 -4.18
N GLY A 258 -34.26 -3.69 -3.74
CA GLY A 258 -35.40 -4.10 -4.57
C GLY A 258 -35.49 -5.61 -4.82
N TYR A 259 -34.43 -6.37 -4.54
CA TYR A 259 -34.37 -7.82 -4.73
C TYR A 259 -33.79 -8.53 -3.49
N GLN A 260 -34.07 -9.81 -3.40
CA GLN A 260 -33.48 -10.74 -2.44
C GLN A 260 -32.72 -11.83 -3.18
N LEU A 261 -31.71 -12.42 -2.53
CA LEU A 261 -30.90 -13.49 -3.09
C LEU A 261 -31.27 -14.84 -2.46
N LYS A 262 -31.55 -15.84 -3.29
CA LYS A 262 -31.77 -17.21 -2.87
C LYS A 262 -30.65 -18.11 -3.33
N GLN A 263 -30.08 -18.93 -2.45
CA GLN A 263 -29.07 -19.91 -2.80
C GLN A 263 -29.66 -21.04 -3.66
N THR A 264 -28.91 -21.46 -4.66
CA THR A 264 -29.19 -22.64 -5.49
C THR A 264 -28.42 -23.85 -4.96
N ASN A 265 -28.68 -25.04 -5.52
CA ASN A 265 -27.90 -26.24 -5.21
C ASN A 265 -26.52 -26.30 -5.90
N LYS A 266 -26.21 -25.39 -6.82
CA LYS A 266 -24.97 -25.37 -7.58
C LYS A 266 -23.85 -24.69 -6.77
N LEU A 267 -22.66 -25.28 -6.75
CA LEU A 267 -21.47 -24.66 -6.17
C LEU A 267 -21.07 -23.41 -6.97
N ALA A 268 -20.62 -22.41 -6.26
CA ALA A 268 -20.14 -21.16 -6.83
C ALA A 268 -18.61 -21.14 -6.92
N GLY A 269 -18.08 -20.29 -7.84
CA GLY A 269 -16.66 -20.01 -7.98
C GLY A 269 -15.87 -21.06 -8.76
N LEU A 270 -14.54 -20.90 -8.76
CA LEU A 270 -13.61 -21.72 -9.55
C LEU A 270 -13.22 -23.05 -8.87
N GLY A 271 -13.40 -23.17 -7.56
CA GLY A 271 -13.18 -24.40 -6.80
C GLY A 271 -11.71 -24.76 -6.56
N PHE A 272 -10.79 -23.81 -6.61
CA PHE A 272 -9.40 -24.07 -6.22
C PHE A 272 -9.30 -24.41 -4.73
N ASN A 273 -8.32 -25.25 -4.38
CA ASN A 273 -7.98 -25.51 -2.99
C ASN A 273 -6.70 -24.72 -2.61
N PRO A 274 -6.66 -24.14 -1.40
CA PRO A 274 -5.41 -23.58 -0.89
C PRO A 274 -4.37 -24.72 -0.70
N LEU A 275 -3.09 -24.43 -0.97
CA LEU A 275 -2.04 -25.45 -0.95
C LEU A 275 -1.22 -25.47 0.34
N ASN A 276 -1.10 -24.34 1.02
CA ASN A 276 -0.31 -24.26 2.26
C ASN A 276 -0.70 -23.04 3.11
N LYS A 277 -0.15 -22.94 4.32
CA LYS A 277 -0.42 -21.87 5.29
C LYS A 277 -0.07 -20.47 4.81
N THR A 278 0.90 -20.34 3.90
CA THR A 278 1.31 -19.02 3.39
C THR A 278 0.21 -18.36 2.54
N TRP A 279 -0.79 -19.13 2.12
CA TRP A 279 -1.94 -18.63 1.38
C TRP A 279 -3.03 -18.05 2.28
N VAL A 280 -2.97 -18.30 3.58
CA VAL A 280 -3.93 -17.73 4.54
C VAL A 280 -3.59 -16.27 4.79
N SER A 281 -4.55 -15.39 4.62
CA SER A 281 -4.42 -13.96 4.88
C SER A 281 -5.47 -13.50 5.90
N ALA A 282 -5.32 -12.27 6.38
CA ALA A 282 -6.30 -11.67 7.30
C ALA A 282 -7.73 -11.64 6.72
N ASN A 283 -7.85 -11.59 5.38
CA ASN A 283 -9.11 -11.40 4.67
C ASN A 283 -9.54 -12.64 3.85
N GLY A 284 -9.11 -13.81 4.22
CA GLY A 284 -9.40 -15.06 3.48
C GLY A 284 -8.13 -15.72 2.98
N PHE A 285 -8.17 -16.30 1.78
CA PHE A 285 -6.96 -16.78 1.11
C PHE A 285 -6.34 -15.68 0.27
N SER A 286 -5.02 -15.64 0.24
CA SER A 286 -4.28 -14.62 -0.50
C SER A 286 -4.54 -14.73 -2.01
N THR A 287 -4.74 -13.58 -2.63
CA THR A 287 -4.85 -13.40 -4.08
C THR A 287 -3.66 -12.61 -4.63
N GLY A 288 -2.52 -12.67 -3.93
CA GLY A 288 -1.29 -12.00 -4.34
C GLY A 288 -0.72 -12.57 -5.66
N LYS A 289 0.08 -11.74 -6.35
CA LYS A 289 0.62 -12.04 -7.70
C LYS A 289 1.25 -13.42 -7.82
N SER A 290 2.09 -13.83 -6.86
CA SER A 290 2.76 -15.14 -6.89
C SER A 290 1.78 -16.31 -6.78
N ILE A 291 0.72 -16.14 -5.99
CA ILE A 291 -0.33 -17.16 -5.84
C ILE A 291 -1.18 -17.24 -7.11
N LEU A 292 -1.56 -16.11 -7.69
CA LEU A 292 -2.27 -16.10 -8.97
C LEU A 292 -1.45 -16.77 -10.07
N ASP A 293 -0.13 -16.55 -10.13
CA ASP A 293 0.76 -17.21 -11.10
C ASP A 293 0.78 -18.74 -10.91
N MET A 294 0.83 -19.24 -9.67
CA MET A 294 0.73 -20.68 -9.39
C MET A 294 -0.64 -21.25 -9.76
N LEU A 295 -1.71 -20.53 -9.49
CA LEU A 295 -3.06 -20.94 -9.85
C LEU A 295 -3.26 -20.98 -11.38
N ILE A 296 -2.73 -19.98 -12.11
CA ILE A 296 -2.74 -19.94 -13.59
C ILE A 296 -1.98 -21.15 -14.14
N ALA A 297 -0.79 -21.46 -13.63
CA ALA A 297 -0.02 -22.64 -14.04
C ALA A 297 -0.81 -23.93 -13.80
N THR A 298 -1.44 -24.06 -12.63
CA THR A 298 -2.30 -25.21 -12.29
C THR A 298 -3.51 -25.30 -13.23
N ALA A 299 -4.16 -24.17 -13.54
CA ALA A 299 -5.30 -24.13 -14.45
C ALA A 299 -4.90 -24.51 -15.88
N LYS A 300 -3.73 -24.07 -16.35
CA LYS A 300 -3.16 -24.45 -17.68
C LYS A 300 -2.92 -25.96 -17.76
N THR A 301 -2.31 -26.56 -16.72
CA THR A 301 -2.09 -28.00 -16.67
C THR A 301 -3.41 -28.79 -16.70
N LYS A 302 -4.45 -28.27 -16.05
CA LYS A 302 -5.78 -28.91 -16.02
C LYS A 302 -6.70 -28.48 -17.15
N ARG A 303 -6.24 -27.66 -18.09
CA ARG A 303 -7.01 -27.11 -19.24
C ARG A 303 -8.31 -26.39 -18.83
N MET A 304 -8.27 -25.65 -17.71
CA MET A 304 -9.40 -24.91 -17.16
C MET A 304 -9.49 -23.51 -17.79
N THR A 305 -9.98 -23.40 -19.03
CA THR A 305 -9.96 -22.14 -19.81
C THR A 305 -10.62 -20.96 -19.12
N VAL A 306 -11.79 -21.14 -18.51
CA VAL A 306 -12.52 -20.11 -17.77
C VAL A 306 -11.68 -19.62 -16.57
N ALA A 307 -11.04 -20.53 -15.84
CA ALA A 307 -10.22 -20.17 -14.71
C ALA A 307 -8.95 -19.40 -15.13
N ILE A 308 -8.32 -19.81 -16.23
CA ILE A 308 -7.14 -19.10 -16.78
C ILE A 308 -7.51 -17.65 -17.08
N GLN A 309 -8.58 -17.45 -17.87
CA GLN A 309 -8.99 -16.10 -18.26
C GLN A 309 -9.36 -15.24 -17.04
N PHE A 310 -10.11 -15.77 -16.08
CA PHE A 310 -10.49 -15.07 -14.87
C PHE A 310 -9.26 -14.64 -14.05
N LEU A 311 -8.31 -15.54 -13.82
CA LEU A 311 -7.12 -15.27 -13.03
C LEU A 311 -6.17 -14.28 -13.71
N GLU A 312 -6.02 -14.36 -15.04
CA GLU A 312 -5.23 -13.43 -15.83
C GLU A 312 -5.88 -12.03 -15.82
N ASP A 313 -7.21 -11.93 -15.97
CA ASP A 313 -7.94 -10.67 -15.87
C ASP A 313 -7.85 -10.05 -14.46
N VAL A 314 -7.98 -10.82 -13.39
CA VAL A 314 -7.79 -10.33 -12.01
C VAL A 314 -6.38 -9.78 -11.79
N LYS A 315 -5.36 -10.50 -12.27
CA LYS A 315 -3.96 -10.07 -12.19
C LYS A 315 -3.72 -8.79 -12.97
N ARG A 316 -4.28 -8.69 -14.20
CA ARG A 316 -4.14 -7.50 -15.04
C ARG A 316 -4.88 -6.30 -14.47
N LEU A 317 -6.10 -6.49 -13.93
CA LEU A 317 -6.87 -5.44 -13.26
C LEU A 317 -6.08 -4.81 -12.10
N SER A 318 -5.44 -5.64 -11.28
CA SER A 318 -4.58 -5.16 -10.18
C SER A 318 -3.40 -4.31 -10.69
N ALA A 319 -2.75 -4.75 -11.77
CA ALA A 319 -1.63 -4.01 -12.38
C ALA A 319 -2.10 -2.67 -12.97
N VAL A 320 -3.18 -2.67 -13.76
CA VAL A 320 -3.74 -1.44 -14.37
C VAL A 320 -4.21 -0.46 -13.30
N SER A 321 -4.87 -0.96 -12.24
CA SER A 321 -5.28 -0.11 -11.11
C SER A 321 -4.07 0.54 -10.41
N THR A 322 -2.97 -0.20 -10.25
CA THR A 322 -1.72 0.34 -9.70
C THR A 322 -1.09 1.37 -10.64
N TYR A 323 -1.09 1.12 -11.96
CA TYR A 323 -0.56 2.09 -12.93
C TYR A 323 -1.35 3.39 -12.91
N LEU A 324 -2.67 3.33 -12.85
CA LEU A 324 -3.52 4.52 -12.73
C LEU A 324 -3.25 5.28 -11.44
N SER A 325 -3.35 4.62 -10.29
CA SER A 325 -3.27 5.29 -8.99
C SER A 325 -1.86 5.74 -8.60
N SER A 326 -0.84 4.89 -8.80
CA SER A 326 0.51 5.18 -8.34
C SER A 326 1.35 5.94 -9.35
N PHE A 327 1.22 5.61 -10.66
CA PHE A 327 2.02 6.28 -11.68
C PHE A 327 1.27 7.45 -12.31
N VAL A 328 0.10 7.24 -12.91
CA VAL A 328 -0.59 8.31 -13.64
C VAL A 328 -1.07 9.40 -12.70
N ASP A 329 -1.78 9.04 -11.62
CA ASP A 329 -2.26 10.00 -10.61
C ASP A 329 -1.08 10.58 -9.82
N GLY A 330 -0.12 9.74 -9.43
CA GLY A 330 1.09 10.18 -8.73
C GLY A 330 1.86 11.21 -9.54
N ILE A 331 2.21 10.92 -10.79
CA ILE A 331 2.89 11.87 -11.69
C ILE A 331 2.06 13.14 -11.86
N SER A 332 0.75 13.02 -12.11
CA SER A 332 -0.13 14.18 -12.30
C SER A 332 -0.18 15.08 -11.08
N ASN A 333 -0.33 14.49 -9.88
CA ASN A 333 -0.48 15.22 -8.62
C ASN A 333 0.80 15.91 -8.15
N TYR A 334 1.96 15.29 -8.43
CA TYR A 334 3.25 15.83 -8.01
C TYR A 334 3.94 16.68 -9.08
N THR A 335 3.41 16.71 -10.31
CA THR A 335 3.90 17.63 -11.35
C THR A 335 3.48 19.06 -11.00
N LYS A 336 4.46 19.94 -10.79
CA LYS A 336 4.25 21.35 -10.46
C LYS A 336 3.72 22.15 -11.66
N GLU A 337 3.37 23.42 -11.44
CA GLU A 337 2.83 24.32 -12.46
C GLU A 337 3.81 24.55 -13.62
N ASP A 338 5.12 24.51 -13.33
CA ASP A 338 6.20 24.61 -14.32
C ASP A 338 6.31 23.40 -15.27
N GLY A 339 5.55 22.33 -15.01
CA GLY A 339 5.55 21.11 -15.80
C GLY A 339 6.62 20.11 -15.39
N PHE A 340 7.29 20.31 -14.25
CA PHE A 340 8.30 19.39 -13.75
C PHE A 340 7.82 18.57 -12.56
N LEU A 341 8.23 17.32 -12.53
CA LEU A 341 8.10 16.39 -11.41
C LEU A 341 9.40 16.37 -10.62
N HIS A 342 9.35 16.76 -9.35
CA HIS A 342 10.46 16.68 -8.41
C HIS A 342 10.20 15.47 -7.48
N VAL A 343 11.06 14.46 -7.55
CA VAL A 343 10.88 13.14 -6.89
C VAL A 343 11.78 13.03 -5.67
#